data_159be8f1714caecd823451f8ef638f4c
#
_entry.id   159be8f1714caecd823451f8ef638f4c
#
_cell.length_a   1.000
_cell.length_b   1.000
_cell.length_c   1.000
_cell.angle_alpha   90.00
_cell.angle_beta   90.00
_cell.angle_gamma   90.00
#
_symmetry.space_group_name_H-M   'P 1'
#
loop_
_entity.id
_entity.type
_entity.pdbx_description
1 polymer ?
#
loop_
_entity_poly.entity_id
_entity_poly.type
_entity_poly.pdbx_seq_one_letter_code
_entity_poly.pdbx_strand_id
1 'polypeptide(L)'
;MEMKIIKISMTLLLLMLFNHAFAINVGFNQAWFKTHYSGQYLDQYYDVLEVERILKLTQDAKSHTLRLWFFESSNFPMINIENGKMVSLKSDYIRNVITTLKLAQKYDIKIYMTIFDAHNYRPDKLSKEELQKFRSLFQKTGLNEFLNKIISPLLQAIQNENLAKTIGKIDLINEGDTVINRGGFDNNWSGMGQMLCQWKSFLQYFLQFQKTPVTMSIRLHPLLHLPSDLLEDNGPMKCADFIDFHSYDNGGDIYRCSYLQKHSRLNKKKLVLGEFGQNYFKRRYSDELQSKNMENYIENANRCGFSEALAWRLSDVRNGVNKEARYSFEAFGQMRPAYYLIQKNNSSNP
;
A
#
# COMPACT_ATOMS: atom_id res chain seq x y z
N MET A 1 -3.58 41.92 40.32
CA MET A 1 -4.54 40.83 39.96
C MET A 1 -4.59 40.54 38.45
N GLU A 2 -4.29 41.51 37.59
CA GLU A 2 -4.35 41.36 36.10
C GLU A 2 -3.29 40.46 35.49
N MET A 3 -2.06 40.41 36.02
CA MET A 3 -1.00 39.55 35.46
C MET A 3 -1.23 38.04 35.61
N LYS A 4 -2.03 37.57 36.56
CA LYS A 4 -2.36 36.14 36.74
C LYS A 4 -3.40 35.67 35.73
N ILE A 5 -4.33 36.52 35.32
CA ILE A 5 -5.39 36.19 34.34
C ILE A 5 -4.80 36.00 32.95
N ILE A 6 -3.83 36.84 32.53
CA ILE A 6 -3.15 36.75 31.23
C ILE A 6 -2.33 35.45 31.12
N LYS A 7 -1.63 35.00 32.17
CA LYS A 7 -0.89 33.74 32.16
C LYS A 7 -1.79 32.52 32.04
N ILE A 8 -2.95 32.51 32.68
CA ILE A 8 -3.92 31.41 32.61
C ILE A 8 -4.52 31.34 31.21
N SER A 9 -4.87 32.47 30.60
CA SER A 9 -5.38 32.51 29.21
C SER A 9 -4.36 32.04 28.18
N MET A 10 -3.09 32.41 28.32
CA MET A 10 -2.03 31.99 27.41
C MET A 10 -1.69 30.49 27.55
N THR A 11 -1.77 29.97 28.77
CA THR A 11 -1.55 28.52 29.03
C THR A 11 -2.72 27.68 28.47
N LEU A 12 -3.99 28.15 28.61
CA LEU A 12 -5.14 27.51 27.99
C LEU A 12 -5.09 27.58 26.45
N LEU A 13 -4.66 28.69 25.89
CA LEU A 13 -4.49 28.85 24.43
C LEU A 13 -3.39 27.96 23.89
N LEU A 14 -2.26 27.86 24.59
CA LEU A 14 -1.20 26.90 24.26
C LEU A 14 -1.68 25.44 24.41
N LEU A 15 -2.42 25.10 25.44
CA LEU A 15 -3.00 23.76 25.60
C LEU A 15 -4.04 23.45 24.52
N MET A 16 -4.82 24.43 24.07
CA MET A 16 -5.73 24.25 22.93
C MET A 16 -4.98 24.11 21.59
N LEU A 17 -3.84 24.78 21.41
CA LEU A 17 -3.00 24.65 20.22
C LEU A 17 -2.23 23.32 20.16
N PHE A 18 -1.92 22.73 21.32
CA PHE A 18 -1.26 21.41 21.37
C PHE A 18 -2.24 20.24 21.26
N ASN A 19 -3.55 20.45 21.45
CA ASN A 19 -4.57 19.40 21.28
C ASN A 19 -5.07 19.21 19.83
N HIS A 20 -4.59 19.98 18.87
CA HIS A 20 -4.69 19.64 17.47
C HIS A 20 -3.52 18.70 17.11
N ALA A 21 -3.49 17.51 17.72
CA ALA A 21 -2.81 16.39 17.12
C ALA A 21 -3.41 16.28 15.70
N PHE A 22 -2.61 16.61 14.67
CA PHE A 22 -3.04 16.48 13.27
C PHE A 22 -3.59 15.08 13.10
N ALA A 23 -4.86 14.97 12.76
CA ALA A 23 -5.48 13.69 12.54
C ALA A 23 -4.73 13.01 11.38
N ILE A 24 -4.41 11.72 11.52
CA ILE A 24 -3.73 10.97 10.46
C ILE A 24 -4.66 10.90 9.23
N ASN A 25 -4.09 11.09 8.03
CA ASN A 25 -4.83 10.89 6.79
C ASN A 25 -5.09 9.39 6.59
N VAL A 26 -6.35 9.04 6.37
CA VAL A 26 -6.75 7.65 6.14
C VAL A 26 -7.16 7.46 4.69
N GLY A 27 -6.37 6.64 3.98
CA GLY A 27 -6.66 6.15 2.64
C GLY A 27 -7.26 4.76 2.64
N PHE A 28 -7.33 4.18 1.45
CA PHE A 28 -7.88 2.84 1.26
C PHE A 28 -6.98 1.97 0.40
N ASN A 29 -7.14 0.67 0.60
CA ASN A 29 -6.67 -0.37 -0.31
C ASN A 29 -7.82 -0.85 -1.19
N GLN A 30 -7.54 -1.12 -2.47
CA GLN A 30 -8.44 -1.80 -3.40
C GLN A 30 -7.60 -2.69 -4.33
N ALA A 31 -7.12 -3.81 -3.79
CA ALA A 31 -6.26 -4.73 -4.52
C ALA A 31 -6.98 -5.42 -5.68
N TRP A 32 -8.28 -5.70 -5.52
CA TRP A 32 -9.08 -6.43 -6.50
C TRP A 32 -10.40 -5.72 -6.77
N PHE A 33 -10.88 -5.86 -8.00
CA PHE A 33 -12.17 -5.31 -8.44
C PHE A 33 -13.12 -6.46 -8.78
N LYS A 34 -14.40 -6.29 -8.46
CA LYS A 34 -15.47 -7.27 -8.70
C LYS A 34 -15.17 -8.65 -8.06
N THR A 35 -15.24 -9.70 -8.84
CA THR A 35 -15.15 -11.10 -8.36
C THR A 35 -13.77 -11.71 -8.48
N HIS A 36 -12.76 -10.94 -8.91
CA HIS A 36 -11.47 -11.51 -9.29
C HIS A 36 -10.36 -11.16 -8.29
N TYR A 37 -9.81 -12.22 -7.69
CA TYR A 37 -8.61 -12.18 -6.83
C TYR A 37 -7.34 -12.28 -7.67
N SER A 38 -7.10 -11.35 -8.53
CA SER A 38 -5.83 -11.26 -9.25
C SER A 38 -5.72 -9.90 -9.89
N GLY A 39 -4.51 -9.45 -10.18
CA GLY A 39 -4.24 -8.19 -10.88
C GLY A 39 -4.80 -8.09 -12.29
N GLN A 40 -5.57 -9.08 -12.73
CA GLN A 40 -6.20 -9.12 -14.05
C GLN A 40 -7.28 -8.05 -14.24
N TYR A 41 -7.65 -7.31 -13.19
CA TYR A 41 -8.62 -6.21 -13.32
C TYR A 41 -8.10 -5.06 -14.21
N LEU A 42 -6.80 -4.90 -14.37
CA LEU A 42 -6.19 -3.95 -15.31
C LEU A 42 -5.96 -4.56 -16.70
N ASP A 43 -6.18 -5.85 -16.90
CA ASP A 43 -6.06 -6.57 -18.17
C ASP A 43 -7.46 -6.97 -18.68
N GLN A 44 -7.75 -8.26 -18.72
CA GLN A 44 -8.94 -8.84 -19.36
C GLN A 44 -10.28 -8.53 -18.65
N TYR A 45 -10.24 -8.16 -17.37
CA TYR A 45 -11.42 -7.82 -16.56
C TYR A 45 -11.55 -6.34 -16.27
N TYR A 46 -10.87 -5.51 -17.06
CA TYR A 46 -10.92 -4.06 -16.87
C TYR A 46 -12.35 -3.52 -17.06
N ASP A 47 -12.82 -2.83 -16.03
CA ASP A 47 -14.11 -2.15 -16.06
C ASP A 47 -13.91 -0.70 -15.59
N VAL A 48 -13.92 0.20 -16.56
CA VAL A 48 -13.69 1.64 -16.32
C VAL A 48 -14.74 2.24 -15.39
N LEU A 49 -15.98 1.80 -15.45
CA LEU A 49 -17.05 2.31 -14.58
C LEU A 49 -16.84 1.89 -13.13
N GLU A 50 -16.37 0.67 -12.92
CA GLU A 50 -16.05 0.19 -11.58
C GLU A 50 -14.83 0.91 -11.00
N VAL A 51 -13.79 1.13 -11.81
CA VAL A 51 -12.61 1.92 -11.38
C VAL A 51 -13.02 3.34 -11.01
N GLU A 52 -13.84 3.99 -11.85
CA GLU A 52 -14.34 5.34 -11.56
C GLU A 52 -15.19 5.39 -10.28
N ARG A 53 -16.05 4.40 -10.08
CA ARG A 53 -16.85 4.26 -8.86
C ARG A 53 -16.00 4.18 -7.60
N ILE A 54 -14.95 3.36 -7.61
CA ILE A 54 -14.01 3.20 -6.48
C ILE A 54 -13.27 4.51 -6.20
N LEU A 55 -12.79 5.20 -7.23
CA LEU A 55 -12.12 6.49 -7.07
C LEU A 55 -13.07 7.55 -6.49
N LYS A 56 -14.33 7.57 -6.94
CA LYS A 56 -15.35 8.46 -6.39
C LYS A 56 -15.63 8.15 -4.93
N LEU A 57 -15.77 6.89 -4.53
CA LEU A 57 -15.93 6.51 -3.14
C LEU A 57 -14.72 6.94 -2.28
N THR A 58 -13.51 6.84 -2.82
CA THR A 58 -12.30 7.32 -2.14
C THR A 58 -12.37 8.83 -1.91
N GLN A 59 -12.77 9.60 -2.94
CA GLN A 59 -12.95 11.05 -2.84
C GLN A 59 -14.07 11.43 -1.86
N ASP A 60 -15.22 10.74 -1.93
CA ASP A 60 -16.37 10.98 -1.05
C ASP A 60 -15.99 10.78 0.44
N ALA A 61 -15.09 9.84 0.73
CA ALA A 61 -14.50 9.64 2.06
C ALA A 61 -13.47 10.73 2.44
N LYS A 62 -13.28 11.78 1.62
CA LYS A 62 -12.24 12.80 1.83
C LYS A 62 -10.84 12.21 1.94
N SER A 63 -10.62 11.08 1.33
CA SER A 63 -9.32 10.44 1.22
C SER A 63 -8.60 10.91 -0.05
N HIS A 64 -7.27 11.04 0.03
CA HIS A 64 -6.43 11.43 -1.10
C HIS A 64 -5.57 10.30 -1.61
N THR A 65 -5.62 9.10 -1.00
CA THR A 65 -4.77 7.97 -1.37
C THR A 65 -5.59 6.70 -1.56
N LEU A 66 -5.37 6.06 -2.71
CA LEU A 66 -5.89 4.72 -3.01
C LEU A 66 -4.71 3.81 -3.39
N ARG A 67 -4.50 2.72 -2.64
CA ARG A 67 -3.49 1.72 -2.96
C ARG A 67 -4.07 0.66 -3.89
N LEU A 68 -3.44 0.51 -5.07
CA LEU A 68 -3.81 -0.42 -6.13
C LEU A 68 -2.66 -1.37 -6.45
N TRP A 69 -2.99 -2.61 -6.83
CA TRP A 69 -2.01 -3.63 -7.20
C TRP A 69 -1.94 -3.79 -8.72
N PHE A 70 -0.74 -3.90 -9.27
CA PHE A 70 -0.51 -3.84 -10.72
C PHE A 70 -0.12 -5.20 -11.31
N PHE A 71 0.92 -5.84 -10.82
CA PHE A 71 1.44 -7.10 -11.36
C PHE A 71 1.23 -8.25 -10.37
N GLU A 72 0.03 -8.35 -9.82
CA GLU A 72 -0.24 -9.29 -8.73
C GLU A 72 -0.22 -10.76 -9.17
N SER A 73 -0.56 -11.07 -10.42
CA SER A 73 -0.71 -12.45 -10.87
C SER A 73 0.63 -13.17 -11.08
N SER A 74 0.79 -14.39 -10.56
CA SER A 74 2.01 -15.22 -10.72
C SER A 74 2.31 -15.62 -12.15
N ASN A 75 1.30 -15.72 -13.03
CA ASN A 75 1.44 -16.05 -14.44
C ASN A 75 1.57 -14.84 -15.36
N PHE A 76 1.50 -13.63 -14.81
CA PHE A 76 1.69 -12.36 -15.54
C PHE A 76 0.93 -12.26 -16.87
N PRO A 77 -0.40 -12.40 -16.88
CA PRO A 77 -1.18 -12.43 -18.11
C PRO A 77 -1.08 -11.15 -18.94
N MET A 78 -0.67 -10.03 -18.33
CA MET A 78 -0.43 -8.75 -18.99
C MET A 78 0.89 -8.67 -19.77
N ILE A 79 1.77 -9.67 -19.66
CA ILE A 79 3.08 -9.68 -20.29
C ILE A 79 3.08 -10.64 -21.49
N ASN A 80 3.56 -10.18 -22.64
CA ASN A 80 3.82 -11.03 -23.78
C ASN A 80 5.09 -11.83 -23.51
N ILE A 81 4.99 -13.18 -23.63
CA ILE A 81 6.09 -14.10 -23.41
C ILE A 81 6.34 -14.86 -24.70
N GLU A 82 7.57 -14.84 -25.20
CA GLU A 82 8.01 -15.60 -26.37
C GLU A 82 9.21 -16.45 -25.97
N ASN A 83 9.18 -17.74 -26.30
CA ASN A 83 10.24 -18.70 -25.97
C ASN A 83 10.66 -18.64 -24.47
N GLY A 84 9.68 -18.47 -23.56
CA GLY A 84 9.91 -18.37 -22.11
C GLY A 84 10.51 -17.06 -21.62
N LYS A 85 10.71 -16.07 -22.48
CA LYS A 85 11.27 -14.76 -22.13
C LYS A 85 10.18 -13.66 -22.16
N MET A 86 10.25 -12.71 -21.25
CA MET A 86 9.44 -11.51 -21.28
C MET A 86 9.85 -10.65 -22.47
N VAL A 87 8.87 -10.26 -23.30
CA VAL A 87 9.11 -9.46 -24.51
C VAL A 87 8.60 -8.04 -24.34
N SER A 88 7.35 -7.89 -23.96
CA SER A 88 6.71 -6.58 -23.82
C SER A 88 5.49 -6.65 -22.91
N LEU A 89 5.02 -5.48 -22.48
CA LEU A 89 3.73 -5.31 -21.84
C LEU A 89 2.64 -5.22 -22.92
N LYS A 90 1.47 -5.80 -22.69
CA LYS A 90 0.34 -5.69 -23.60
C LYS A 90 -0.13 -4.23 -23.69
N SER A 91 -0.45 -3.79 -24.91
CA SER A 91 -0.93 -2.42 -25.17
C SER A 91 -2.23 -2.10 -24.43
N ASP A 92 -3.14 -3.07 -24.34
CA ASP A 92 -4.40 -2.92 -23.63
C ASP A 92 -4.19 -2.68 -22.13
N TYR A 93 -3.23 -3.38 -21.54
CA TYR A 93 -2.86 -3.16 -20.14
C TYR A 93 -2.34 -1.73 -19.92
N ILE A 94 -1.42 -1.26 -20.76
CA ILE A 94 -0.91 0.13 -20.70
C ILE A 94 -2.07 1.13 -20.82
N ARG A 95 -2.96 0.94 -21.80
CA ARG A 95 -4.13 1.81 -21.98
C ARG A 95 -5.01 1.83 -20.73
N ASN A 96 -5.28 0.69 -20.11
CA ASN A 96 -6.10 0.57 -18.92
C ASN A 96 -5.46 1.27 -17.72
N VAL A 97 -4.14 1.11 -17.53
CA VAL A 97 -3.38 1.86 -16.51
C VAL A 97 -3.48 3.36 -16.74
N ILE A 98 -3.25 3.84 -17.96
CA ILE A 98 -3.38 5.27 -18.31
C ILE A 98 -4.79 5.79 -18.02
N THR A 99 -5.82 5.03 -18.41
CA THR A 99 -7.21 5.41 -18.13
C THR A 99 -7.48 5.48 -16.62
N THR A 100 -6.99 4.53 -15.85
CA THR A 100 -7.10 4.53 -14.38
C THR A 100 -6.43 5.75 -13.77
N LEU A 101 -5.23 6.11 -14.22
CA LEU A 101 -4.50 7.27 -13.72
C LEU A 101 -5.17 8.59 -14.13
N LYS A 102 -5.75 8.70 -15.33
CA LYS A 102 -6.55 9.87 -15.76
C LYS A 102 -7.78 10.05 -14.85
N LEU A 103 -8.46 8.96 -14.53
CA LEU A 103 -9.57 9.00 -13.58
C LEU A 103 -9.11 9.38 -12.18
N ALA A 104 -8.01 8.82 -11.69
CA ALA A 104 -7.46 9.19 -10.40
C ALA A 104 -7.09 10.70 -10.35
N GLN A 105 -6.49 11.24 -11.41
CA GLN A 105 -6.23 12.68 -11.54
C GLN A 105 -7.51 13.50 -11.51
N LYS A 106 -8.57 13.08 -12.23
CA LYS A 106 -9.89 13.73 -12.25
C LYS A 106 -10.49 13.87 -10.86
N TYR A 107 -10.31 12.85 -10.00
CA TYR A 107 -10.83 12.82 -8.64
C TYR A 107 -9.83 13.31 -7.58
N ASP A 108 -8.67 13.84 -7.98
CA ASP A 108 -7.56 14.27 -7.10
C ASP A 108 -7.10 13.18 -6.13
N ILE A 109 -7.03 11.93 -6.61
CA ILE A 109 -6.57 10.79 -5.85
C ILE A 109 -5.14 10.43 -6.26
N LYS A 110 -4.26 10.29 -5.28
CA LYS A 110 -2.91 9.74 -5.47
C LYS A 110 -2.98 8.22 -5.43
N ILE A 111 -2.42 7.59 -6.46
CA ILE A 111 -2.30 6.15 -6.51
C ILE A 111 -1.03 5.71 -5.77
N TYR A 112 -1.20 4.87 -4.76
CA TYR A 112 -0.12 4.12 -4.17
C TYR A 112 -0.01 2.80 -4.94
N MET A 113 0.97 2.74 -5.85
CA MET A 113 1.16 1.66 -6.79
C MET A 113 1.91 0.50 -6.13
N THR A 114 1.28 -0.64 -5.94
CA THR A 114 1.94 -1.88 -5.52
C THR A 114 2.26 -2.74 -6.73
N ILE A 115 3.54 -3.11 -6.92
CA ILE A 115 3.99 -3.82 -8.11
C ILE A 115 3.68 -5.31 -7.99
N PHE A 116 4.23 -6.00 -7.00
CA PHE A 116 4.05 -7.44 -6.80
C PHE A 116 3.30 -7.74 -5.51
N ASP A 117 2.74 -8.95 -5.43
CA ASP A 117 2.22 -9.51 -4.18
C ASP A 117 3.05 -10.72 -3.75
N ALA A 118 3.63 -10.66 -2.54
CA ALA A 118 4.40 -11.75 -1.97
C ALA A 118 3.57 -13.01 -1.70
N HIS A 119 2.26 -12.88 -1.55
CA HIS A 119 1.37 -14.04 -1.36
C HIS A 119 1.28 -14.92 -2.60
N ASN A 120 1.59 -14.39 -3.79
CA ASN A 120 1.71 -15.17 -5.02
C ASN A 120 3.01 -16.00 -5.07
N TYR A 121 4.00 -15.66 -4.25
CA TYR A 121 5.20 -16.47 -4.07
C TYR A 121 4.91 -17.64 -3.12
N ARG A 122 4.37 -18.72 -3.69
CA ARG A 122 3.99 -19.92 -2.96
C ARG A 122 4.64 -21.15 -3.58
N PRO A 123 5.87 -21.51 -3.14
CA PRO A 123 6.63 -22.63 -3.70
C PRO A 123 5.91 -23.97 -3.66
N ASP A 124 4.98 -24.11 -2.69
CA ASP A 124 4.10 -25.28 -2.52
C ASP A 124 2.94 -25.34 -3.53
N LYS A 125 2.63 -24.23 -4.23
CA LYS A 125 1.50 -24.12 -5.16
C LYS A 125 1.88 -23.77 -6.58
N LEU A 126 3.10 -23.30 -6.79
CA LEU A 126 3.60 -22.93 -8.10
C LEU A 126 4.21 -24.15 -8.81
N SER A 127 4.02 -24.28 -10.13
CA SER A 127 4.80 -25.17 -10.94
C SER A 127 6.30 -24.81 -10.89
N LYS A 128 7.16 -25.74 -11.26
CA LYS A 128 8.61 -25.45 -11.31
C LYS A 128 8.93 -24.27 -12.21
N GLU A 129 8.25 -24.13 -13.33
CA GLU A 129 8.43 -23.05 -14.30
C GLU A 129 7.96 -21.71 -13.75
N GLU A 130 6.78 -21.64 -13.13
CA GLU A 130 6.27 -20.44 -12.49
C GLU A 130 7.17 -20.00 -11.33
N LEU A 131 7.61 -20.95 -10.51
CA LEU A 131 8.53 -20.67 -9.42
C LEU A 131 9.87 -20.14 -9.92
N GLN A 132 10.42 -20.72 -11.01
CA GLN A 132 11.65 -20.25 -11.63
C GLN A 132 11.49 -18.84 -12.21
N LYS A 133 10.36 -18.57 -12.88
CA LYS A 133 10.01 -17.25 -13.38
C LYS A 133 9.95 -16.22 -12.25
N PHE A 134 9.22 -16.54 -11.17
CA PHE A 134 9.09 -15.66 -10.03
C PHE A 134 10.44 -15.41 -9.36
N ARG A 135 11.24 -16.45 -9.16
CA ARG A 135 12.60 -16.35 -8.62
C ARG A 135 13.52 -15.47 -9.48
N SER A 136 13.40 -15.55 -10.80
CA SER A 136 14.22 -14.74 -11.70
C SER A 136 13.98 -13.24 -11.53
N LEU A 137 12.77 -12.83 -11.18
CA LEU A 137 12.43 -11.42 -10.90
C LEU A 137 13.16 -10.86 -9.67
N PHE A 138 13.57 -11.74 -8.76
CA PHE A 138 14.32 -11.37 -7.56
C PHE A 138 15.84 -11.56 -7.71
N GLN A 139 16.29 -12.01 -8.89
CA GLN A 139 17.70 -12.06 -9.28
C GLN A 139 18.04 -10.87 -10.15
N LYS A 140 19.26 -10.37 -10.02
CA LYS A 140 19.70 -9.13 -10.70
C LYS A 140 19.40 -9.12 -12.22
N THR A 141 19.63 -10.23 -12.91
CA THR A 141 19.44 -10.33 -14.37
C THR A 141 17.96 -10.28 -14.75
N GLY A 142 17.12 -11.08 -14.09
CA GLY A 142 15.68 -11.11 -14.37
C GLY A 142 14.98 -9.82 -13.97
N LEU A 143 15.40 -9.20 -12.87
CA LEU A 143 14.91 -7.90 -12.48
C LEU A 143 15.25 -6.83 -13.54
N ASN A 144 16.48 -6.80 -14.04
CA ASN A 144 16.87 -5.88 -15.12
C ASN A 144 16.01 -6.08 -16.38
N GLU A 145 15.76 -7.32 -16.76
CA GLU A 145 14.90 -7.62 -17.90
C GLU A 145 13.48 -7.11 -17.69
N PHE A 146 12.89 -7.36 -16.53
CA PHE A 146 11.56 -6.86 -16.16
C PHE A 146 11.53 -5.31 -16.15
N LEU A 147 12.49 -4.67 -15.53
CA LEU A 147 12.57 -3.21 -15.48
C LEU A 147 12.65 -2.60 -16.88
N ASN A 148 13.51 -3.13 -17.75
CA ASN A 148 13.73 -2.55 -19.07
C ASN A 148 12.60 -2.87 -20.07
N LYS A 149 12.05 -4.09 -20.05
CA LYS A 149 11.06 -4.53 -21.05
C LYS A 149 9.62 -4.26 -20.64
N ILE A 150 9.34 -4.23 -19.35
CA ILE A 150 7.98 -4.15 -18.82
C ILE A 150 7.72 -2.80 -18.12
N ILE A 151 8.56 -2.44 -17.17
CA ILE A 151 8.34 -1.21 -16.38
C ILE A 151 8.72 0.04 -17.16
N SER A 152 9.84 0.04 -17.88
CA SER A 152 10.28 1.21 -18.65
C SER A 152 9.23 1.69 -19.67
N PRO A 153 8.64 0.85 -20.52
CA PRO A 153 7.57 1.27 -21.43
C PRO A 153 6.33 1.81 -20.71
N LEU A 154 5.96 1.22 -19.55
CA LEU A 154 4.84 1.69 -18.77
C LEU A 154 5.11 3.08 -18.18
N LEU A 155 6.28 3.30 -17.57
CA LEU A 155 6.65 4.60 -17.01
C LEU A 155 6.76 5.66 -18.11
N GLN A 156 7.30 5.31 -19.28
CA GLN A 156 7.36 6.21 -20.43
C GLN A 156 5.96 6.62 -20.91
N ALA A 157 5.03 5.66 -21.00
CA ALA A 157 3.64 5.95 -21.36
C ALA A 157 2.97 6.90 -20.35
N ILE A 158 3.19 6.67 -19.05
CA ILE A 158 2.67 7.53 -17.97
C ILE A 158 3.27 8.94 -18.05
N GLN A 159 4.58 9.08 -18.34
CA GLN A 159 5.22 10.37 -18.51
C GLN A 159 4.70 11.13 -19.73
N ASN A 160 4.52 10.45 -20.86
CA ASN A 160 4.01 11.05 -22.10
C ASN A 160 2.60 11.64 -21.91
N GLU A 161 1.82 11.10 -21.03
CA GLU A 161 0.47 11.58 -20.65
C GLU A 161 0.50 12.58 -19.48
N ASN A 162 1.67 12.95 -18.96
CA ASN A 162 1.84 13.83 -17.80
C ASN A 162 1.15 13.35 -16.51
N LEU A 163 1.06 12.03 -16.32
CA LEU A 163 0.34 11.38 -15.21
C LEU A 163 1.25 10.93 -14.05
N ALA A 164 2.57 11.11 -14.14
CA ALA A 164 3.51 10.65 -13.13
C ALA A 164 3.20 11.21 -11.73
N LYS A 165 2.73 12.46 -11.63
CA LYS A 165 2.34 13.09 -10.36
C LYS A 165 1.10 12.46 -9.72
N THR A 166 0.33 11.69 -10.46
CA THR A 166 -0.84 10.95 -9.93
C THR A 166 -0.37 9.73 -9.14
N ILE A 167 0.85 9.22 -9.41
CA ILE A 167 1.47 8.19 -8.61
C ILE A 167 2.14 8.85 -7.41
N GLY A 168 1.53 8.67 -6.24
CA GLY A 168 2.01 9.25 -4.99
C GLY A 168 3.17 8.49 -4.37
N LYS A 169 3.15 7.15 -4.48
CA LYS A 169 4.12 6.22 -3.88
C LYS A 169 4.19 4.91 -4.67
N ILE A 170 5.29 4.17 -4.51
CA ILE A 170 5.46 2.83 -5.08
C ILE A 170 5.85 1.85 -3.96
N ASP A 171 5.09 0.77 -3.83
CA ASP A 171 5.45 -0.43 -3.07
C ASP A 171 5.89 -1.52 -4.04
N LEU A 172 7.13 -1.97 -3.94
CA LEU A 172 7.65 -2.94 -4.88
C LEU A 172 7.10 -4.34 -4.67
N ILE A 173 6.84 -4.70 -3.44
CA ILE A 173 6.28 -6.01 -3.07
C ILE A 173 5.39 -5.84 -1.85
N ASN A 174 4.12 -6.15 -1.99
CA ASN A 174 3.22 -6.30 -0.86
C ASN A 174 3.73 -7.40 0.09
N GLU A 175 3.97 -7.05 1.35
CA GLU A 175 4.45 -7.96 2.39
C GLU A 175 5.70 -8.77 1.95
N GLY A 176 6.75 -8.06 1.49
CA GLY A 176 7.97 -8.65 0.94
C GLY A 176 8.70 -9.63 1.88
N ASP A 177 8.56 -9.47 3.19
CA ASP A 177 9.01 -10.41 4.20
C ASP A 177 8.39 -11.82 4.06
N THR A 178 7.19 -11.91 3.49
CA THR A 178 6.56 -13.20 3.18
C THR A 178 7.34 -14.00 2.13
N VAL A 179 7.97 -13.32 1.15
CA VAL A 179 8.86 -13.97 0.17
C VAL A 179 10.06 -14.57 0.88
N ILE A 180 10.70 -13.81 1.78
CA ILE A 180 11.85 -14.27 2.58
C ILE A 180 11.48 -15.51 3.39
N ASN A 181 10.37 -15.43 4.14
CA ASN A 181 9.90 -16.52 4.99
C ASN A 181 9.53 -17.81 4.22
N ARG A 182 9.36 -17.70 2.90
CA ARG A 182 9.08 -18.84 2.00
C ARG A 182 10.30 -19.26 1.15
N GLY A 183 11.49 -18.85 1.55
CA GLY A 183 12.74 -19.24 0.89
C GLY A 183 13.10 -18.40 -0.33
N GLY A 184 12.41 -17.29 -0.57
CA GLY A 184 12.83 -16.30 -1.56
C GLY A 184 13.95 -15.41 -1.04
N PHE A 185 14.65 -14.72 -1.95
CA PHE A 185 15.85 -13.93 -1.62
C PHE A 185 16.90 -14.72 -0.83
N ASP A 186 16.95 -16.06 -1.02
CA ASP A 186 17.83 -16.97 -0.24
C ASP A 186 17.68 -16.83 1.29
N ASN A 187 16.44 -16.63 1.77
CA ASN A 187 16.09 -16.31 3.14
C ASN A 187 16.79 -15.05 3.69
N ASN A 188 17.11 -14.09 2.81
CA ASN A 188 17.97 -12.97 3.16
C ASN A 188 17.31 -11.61 2.95
N TRP A 189 17.16 -10.86 4.04
CA TRP A 189 16.69 -9.47 4.02
C TRP A 189 17.57 -8.54 3.17
N SER A 190 18.89 -8.80 3.11
CA SER A 190 19.81 -8.03 2.27
C SER A 190 19.47 -8.16 0.78
N GLY A 191 19.06 -9.34 0.32
CA GLY A 191 18.61 -9.55 -1.08
C GLY A 191 17.38 -8.70 -1.42
N MET A 192 16.41 -8.62 -0.51
CA MET A 192 15.26 -7.74 -0.64
C MET A 192 15.70 -6.26 -0.70
N GLY A 193 16.61 -5.86 0.17
CA GLY A 193 17.15 -4.50 0.18
C GLY A 193 17.92 -4.13 -1.10
N GLN A 194 18.67 -5.08 -1.68
CA GLN A 194 19.36 -4.88 -2.97
C GLN A 194 18.37 -4.64 -4.12
N MET A 195 17.28 -5.39 -4.16
CA MET A 195 16.20 -5.17 -5.14
C MET A 195 15.61 -3.76 -5.01
N LEU A 196 15.33 -3.31 -3.78
CA LEU A 196 14.82 -1.98 -3.52
C LEU A 196 15.78 -0.88 -4.02
N CYS A 197 17.08 -1.04 -3.73
CA CYS A 197 18.09 -0.08 -4.20
C CYS A 197 18.20 -0.06 -5.73
N GLN A 198 18.08 -1.21 -6.38
CA GLN A 198 18.11 -1.32 -7.84
C GLN A 198 16.90 -0.63 -8.48
N TRP A 199 15.69 -0.83 -7.94
CA TRP A 199 14.49 -0.12 -8.39
C TRP A 199 14.63 1.40 -8.22
N LYS A 200 15.09 1.84 -7.05
CA LYS A 200 15.30 3.26 -6.81
C LYS A 200 16.28 3.88 -7.79
N SER A 201 17.38 3.20 -8.06
CA SER A 201 18.36 3.63 -9.07
C SER A 201 17.75 3.67 -10.48
N PHE A 202 16.92 2.68 -10.83
CA PHE A 202 16.24 2.65 -12.13
C PHE A 202 15.28 3.83 -12.31
N LEU A 203 14.51 4.20 -11.28
CA LEU A 203 13.59 5.35 -11.37
C LEU A 203 14.30 6.69 -11.61
N GLN A 204 15.60 6.81 -11.30
CA GLN A 204 16.37 8.03 -11.57
C GLN A 204 16.50 8.33 -13.08
N TYR A 205 16.33 7.35 -13.96
CA TYR A 205 16.31 7.54 -15.41
C TYR A 205 15.02 8.19 -15.93
N PHE A 206 13.98 8.31 -15.10
CA PHE A 206 12.68 8.88 -15.48
C PHE A 206 12.44 10.20 -14.74
N LEU A 207 12.65 11.35 -15.41
CA LEU A 207 12.61 12.67 -14.81
C LEU A 207 11.42 12.93 -13.90
N GLN A 208 10.23 12.50 -14.32
CA GLN A 208 9.01 12.72 -13.54
C GLN A 208 8.86 11.78 -12.35
N PHE A 209 9.63 10.69 -12.29
CA PHE A 209 9.59 9.68 -11.23
C PHE A 209 10.74 9.78 -10.23
N GLN A 210 11.75 10.62 -10.47
CA GLN A 210 12.93 10.75 -9.61
C GLN A 210 12.60 11.05 -8.14
N LYS A 211 11.49 11.75 -7.90
CA LYS A 211 11.01 12.11 -6.56
C LYS A 211 9.86 11.23 -6.07
N THR A 212 9.43 10.24 -6.82
CA THR A 212 8.37 9.32 -6.39
C THR A 212 8.91 8.41 -5.28
N PRO A 213 8.33 8.46 -4.08
CA PRO A 213 8.81 7.64 -2.96
C PRO A 213 8.61 6.15 -3.22
N VAL A 214 9.61 5.35 -2.85
CA VAL A 214 9.63 3.89 -3.05
C VAL A 214 9.85 3.18 -1.73
N THR A 215 9.17 2.05 -1.54
CA THR A 215 9.35 1.14 -0.41
C THR A 215 9.13 -0.32 -0.82
N MET A 216 9.29 -1.22 0.13
CA MET A 216 8.69 -2.56 0.18
C MET A 216 7.91 -2.65 1.47
N SER A 217 6.63 -3.00 1.39
CA SER A 217 5.84 -3.15 2.60
C SER A 217 6.19 -4.41 3.37
N ILE A 218 6.01 -4.37 4.68
CA ILE A 218 6.40 -5.41 5.62
C ILE A 218 5.22 -5.71 6.53
N ARG A 219 4.95 -6.99 6.71
CA ARG A 219 3.95 -7.45 7.64
C ARG A 219 4.43 -7.31 9.08
N LEU A 220 3.75 -6.49 9.84
CA LEU A 220 4.04 -6.33 11.25
C LEU A 220 3.30 -7.43 12.06
N HIS A 221 3.93 -8.59 12.21
CA HIS A 221 3.36 -9.71 12.95
C HIS A 221 4.21 -10.05 14.18
N PRO A 222 3.60 -10.35 15.34
CA PRO A 222 4.34 -10.65 16.58
C PRO A 222 5.36 -11.80 16.47
N LEU A 223 5.09 -12.77 15.59
CA LEU A 223 5.95 -13.93 15.37
C LEU A 223 7.08 -13.70 14.35
N LEU A 224 7.12 -12.56 13.69
CA LEU A 224 8.17 -12.26 12.72
C LEU A 224 9.42 -11.73 13.42
N HIS A 225 10.55 -12.36 13.13
CA HIS A 225 11.87 -11.83 13.48
C HIS A 225 12.25 -10.75 12.47
N LEU A 226 11.98 -9.50 12.82
CA LEU A 226 12.55 -8.38 12.08
C LEU A 226 14.03 -8.26 12.46
N PRO A 227 14.92 -8.11 11.48
CA PRO A 227 16.33 -7.81 11.76
C PRO A 227 16.46 -6.57 12.65
N SER A 228 17.40 -6.59 13.59
CA SER A 228 17.62 -5.44 14.47
C SER A 228 18.04 -4.19 13.71
N ASP A 229 18.73 -4.38 12.58
CA ASP A 229 19.24 -3.35 11.67
C ASP A 229 18.29 -3.03 10.50
N LEU A 230 17.08 -3.61 10.48
CA LEU A 230 16.12 -3.47 9.35
C LEU A 230 15.96 -2.02 8.88
N LEU A 231 15.83 -1.10 9.82
CA LEU A 231 15.56 0.33 9.57
C LEU A 231 16.82 1.20 9.73
N GLU A 232 17.99 0.63 9.93
CA GLU A 232 19.22 1.38 10.04
C GLU A 232 19.74 1.85 8.68
N ASP A 233 20.64 2.84 8.68
CA ASP A 233 21.18 3.45 7.45
C ASP A 233 21.90 2.45 6.54
N ASN A 234 22.44 1.37 7.09
CA ASN A 234 23.07 0.28 6.34
C ASN A 234 22.19 -0.96 6.24
N GLY A 235 21.01 -0.93 6.83
CA GLY A 235 20.09 -2.06 6.90
C GLY A 235 19.37 -2.35 5.57
N PRO A 236 18.59 -3.43 5.55
CA PRO A 236 17.84 -3.85 4.36
C PRO A 236 16.95 -2.76 3.76
N MET A 237 16.35 -1.90 4.59
CA MET A 237 15.46 -0.82 4.14
C MET A 237 16.17 0.51 3.86
N LYS A 238 17.51 0.53 3.74
CA LYS A 238 18.29 1.77 3.53
C LYS A 238 17.85 2.59 2.31
N CYS A 239 17.45 1.93 1.25
CA CYS A 239 16.99 2.59 0.02
C CYS A 239 15.50 2.94 0.02
N ALA A 240 14.73 2.56 1.04
CA ALA A 240 13.34 2.97 1.20
C ALA A 240 13.25 4.48 1.50
N ASP A 241 12.31 5.17 0.86
CA ASP A 241 12.03 6.58 1.14
C ASP A 241 11.11 6.74 2.36
N PHE A 242 10.32 5.73 2.65
CA PHE A 242 9.44 5.61 3.80
C PHE A 242 9.34 4.14 4.21
N ILE A 243 8.82 3.86 5.38
CA ILE A 243 8.63 2.50 5.87
C ILE A 243 7.14 2.21 5.92
N ASP A 244 6.74 1.17 5.22
CA ASP A 244 5.37 0.70 5.14
C ASP A 244 5.20 -0.59 5.96
N PHE A 245 4.26 -0.54 6.90
CA PHE A 245 3.91 -1.69 7.73
C PHE A 245 2.44 -2.04 7.59
N HIS A 246 2.14 -3.34 7.69
CA HIS A 246 0.79 -3.87 7.74
C HIS A 246 0.49 -4.43 9.13
N SER A 247 -0.66 -4.11 9.68
CA SER A 247 -1.08 -4.59 11.01
C SER A 247 -2.54 -5.02 11.01
N TYR A 248 -2.78 -6.25 11.46
CA TYR A 248 -4.10 -6.84 11.58
C TYR A 248 -4.33 -7.39 12.99
N ASP A 249 -3.79 -6.72 13.99
CA ASP A 249 -3.90 -7.14 15.38
C ASP A 249 -5.29 -6.88 15.96
N ASN A 250 -5.64 -7.65 16.98
CA ASN A 250 -6.94 -7.54 17.61
C ASN A 250 -7.10 -6.19 18.33
N GLY A 251 -8.25 -5.55 18.08
CA GLY A 251 -8.62 -4.32 18.76
C GLY A 251 -7.88 -3.07 18.28
N GLY A 252 -7.11 -3.17 17.18
CA GLY A 252 -6.44 -2.03 16.58
C GLY A 252 -5.09 -1.66 17.21
N ASP A 253 -4.50 -2.55 18.01
CA ASP A 253 -3.14 -2.35 18.51
C ASP A 253 -2.11 -2.47 17.37
N ILE A 254 -1.11 -1.60 17.40
CA ILE A 254 0.01 -1.65 16.47
C ILE A 254 1.23 -2.21 17.19
N TYR A 255 1.63 -3.41 16.78
CA TYR A 255 2.77 -4.11 17.36
C TYR A 255 4.05 -3.31 17.21
N ARG A 256 4.89 -3.29 18.27
CA ARG A 256 6.18 -2.60 18.29
C ARG A 256 6.13 -1.09 18.04
N CYS A 257 5.06 -0.41 18.37
CA CYS A 257 4.92 1.04 18.20
C CYS A 257 6.13 1.85 18.71
N SER A 258 6.62 1.56 19.93
CA SER A 258 7.80 2.24 20.51
C SER A 258 9.10 1.98 19.71
N TYR A 259 9.28 0.77 19.20
CA TYR A 259 10.39 0.43 18.31
C TYR A 259 10.32 1.23 17.01
N LEU A 260 9.15 1.27 16.37
CA LEU A 260 8.92 2.00 15.12
C LEU A 260 9.17 3.50 15.28
N GLN A 261 8.65 4.10 16.37
CA GLN A 261 8.88 5.51 16.69
C GLN A 261 10.36 5.85 16.88
N LYS A 262 11.08 5.00 17.62
CA LYS A 262 12.52 5.20 17.86
C LYS A 262 13.29 5.20 16.54
N HIS A 263 13.10 4.19 15.70
CA HIS A 263 13.85 4.04 14.45
C HIS A 263 13.42 5.05 13.38
N SER A 264 12.15 5.40 13.29
CA SER A 264 11.68 6.46 12.37
C SER A 264 12.33 7.81 12.71
N ARG A 265 12.41 8.17 13.99
CA ARG A 265 13.07 9.40 14.42
C ARG A 265 14.57 9.43 14.12
N LEU A 266 15.27 8.32 14.35
CA LEU A 266 16.71 8.21 14.08
C LEU A 266 17.00 8.34 12.58
N ASN A 267 16.23 7.67 11.73
CA ASN A 267 16.50 7.58 10.30
C ASN A 267 15.71 8.60 9.47
N LYS A 268 14.94 9.47 10.11
CA LYS A 268 14.11 10.52 9.48
C LYS A 268 13.15 9.98 8.39
N LYS A 269 12.80 8.67 8.47
CA LYS A 269 11.87 8.04 7.52
C LYS A 269 10.44 8.13 8.04
N LYS A 270 9.52 8.53 7.18
CA LYS A 270 8.09 8.52 7.50
C LYS A 270 7.61 7.08 7.68
N LEU A 271 6.68 6.88 8.60
CA LEU A 271 5.96 5.63 8.76
C LEU A 271 4.62 5.72 8.02
N VAL A 272 4.28 4.67 7.30
CA VAL A 272 2.96 4.46 6.67
C VAL A 272 2.40 3.15 7.19
N LEU A 273 1.16 3.15 7.64
CA LEU A 273 0.41 1.95 7.94
C LEU A 273 -0.33 1.53 6.66
N GLY A 274 0.38 0.81 5.77
CA GLY A 274 -0.07 0.52 4.41
C GLY A 274 -1.26 -0.41 4.32
N GLU A 275 -1.44 -1.25 5.35
CA GLU A 275 -2.66 -2.03 5.53
C GLU A 275 -3.01 -2.15 7.00
N PHE A 276 -4.27 -1.93 7.29
CA PHE A 276 -4.87 -2.26 8.56
C PHE A 276 -6.34 -2.63 8.38
N GLY A 277 -6.84 -3.48 9.25
CA GLY A 277 -8.22 -3.91 9.15
C GLY A 277 -8.61 -4.81 10.31
N GLN A 278 -9.88 -5.13 10.38
CA GLN A 278 -10.35 -6.05 11.40
C GLN A 278 -9.80 -7.45 11.13
N ASN A 279 -9.14 -8.07 12.13
CA ASN A 279 -8.76 -9.46 12.04
C ASN A 279 -10.01 -10.35 12.10
N TYR A 280 -10.37 -10.91 10.94
CA TYR A 280 -11.62 -11.60 10.72
C TYR A 280 -11.64 -13.06 11.24
N PHE A 281 -10.52 -13.62 11.57
CA PHE A 281 -10.47 -15.03 12.04
C PHE A 281 -11.16 -15.26 13.39
N LYS A 282 -11.58 -14.20 14.10
CA LYS A 282 -12.35 -14.31 15.33
C LYS A 282 -13.86 -14.32 15.07
N ARG A 283 -14.55 -15.20 15.77
CA ARG A 283 -15.93 -15.69 15.57
C ARG A 283 -17.07 -14.64 15.61
N ARG A 284 -16.82 -13.38 15.89
CA ARG A 284 -17.87 -12.35 16.00
C ARG A 284 -17.51 -11.16 15.13
N TYR A 285 -18.21 -11.03 14.02
CA TYR A 285 -18.18 -9.84 13.18
C TYR A 285 -19.46 -9.03 13.44
N SER A 286 -19.30 -7.71 13.60
CA SER A 286 -20.38 -6.76 13.48
C SER A 286 -19.83 -5.44 12.94
N ASP A 287 -20.69 -4.61 12.39
CA ASP A 287 -20.32 -3.28 11.89
C ASP A 287 -19.84 -2.36 13.02
N GLU A 288 -20.40 -2.53 14.23
CA GLU A 288 -19.96 -1.80 15.43
C GLU A 288 -18.53 -2.20 15.82
N LEU A 289 -18.22 -3.50 15.76
CA LEU A 289 -16.87 -3.98 16.07
C LEU A 289 -15.87 -3.51 15.02
N GLN A 290 -16.26 -3.51 13.73
CA GLN A 290 -15.43 -2.94 12.66
C GLN A 290 -15.15 -1.46 12.92
N SER A 291 -16.18 -0.67 13.21
CA SER A 291 -16.05 0.76 13.48
C SER A 291 -15.15 1.03 14.68
N LYS A 292 -15.36 0.32 15.79
CA LYS A 292 -14.51 0.43 16.98
C LYS A 292 -13.05 0.08 16.71
N ASN A 293 -12.81 -0.98 15.95
CA ASN A 293 -11.43 -1.37 15.59
C ASN A 293 -10.79 -0.32 14.68
N MET A 294 -11.54 0.27 13.73
CA MET A 294 -11.03 1.35 12.87
C MET A 294 -10.65 2.57 13.69
N GLU A 295 -11.48 2.99 14.64
CA GLU A 295 -11.18 4.09 15.54
C GLU A 295 -9.88 3.82 16.32
N ASN A 296 -9.74 2.66 16.93
CA ASN A 296 -8.54 2.26 17.66
C ASN A 296 -7.29 2.25 16.75
N TYR A 297 -7.39 1.75 15.50
CA TYR A 297 -6.26 1.77 14.57
C TYR A 297 -5.84 3.21 14.22
N ILE A 298 -6.79 4.09 13.95
CA ILE A 298 -6.53 5.49 13.62
C ILE A 298 -5.85 6.19 14.81
N GLU A 299 -6.37 6.03 16.01
CA GLU A 299 -5.78 6.59 17.23
C GLU A 299 -4.37 6.04 17.48
N ASN A 300 -4.19 4.72 17.38
CA ASN A 300 -2.90 4.08 17.60
C ASN A 300 -1.88 4.44 16.52
N ALA A 301 -2.29 4.53 15.25
CA ALA A 301 -1.41 4.97 14.16
C ALA A 301 -0.93 6.41 14.41
N ASN A 302 -1.84 7.29 14.80
CA ASN A 302 -1.49 8.67 15.17
C ASN A 302 -0.52 8.70 16.36
N ARG A 303 -0.81 7.98 17.44
CA ARG A 303 0.05 7.85 18.61
C ARG A 303 1.42 7.28 18.26
N CYS A 304 1.51 6.30 17.35
CA CYS A 304 2.76 5.71 16.89
C CYS A 304 3.55 6.60 15.93
N GLY A 305 2.96 7.72 15.46
CA GLY A 305 3.63 8.68 14.57
C GLY A 305 3.63 8.25 13.11
N PHE A 306 2.64 7.45 12.70
CA PHE A 306 2.40 7.21 11.28
C PHE A 306 1.92 8.49 10.61
N SER A 307 2.42 8.74 9.40
CA SER A 307 2.02 9.91 8.61
C SER A 307 0.76 9.67 7.78
N GLU A 308 0.41 8.42 7.58
CA GLU A 308 -0.73 7.97 6.79
C GLU A 308 -1.11 6.54 7.17
N ALA A 309 -2.37 6.20 7.03
CA ALA A 309 -2.87 4.84 7.23
C ALA A 309 -3.84 4.46 6.10
N LEU A 310 -3.79 3.22 5.62
CA LEU A 310 -4.59 2.75 4.49
C LEU A 310 -5.44 1.55 4.93
N ALA A 311 -6.74 1.77 5.00
CA ALA A 311 -7.68 0.78 5.48
C ALA A 311 -7.89 -0.35 4.46
N TRP A 312 -7.87 -1.60 4.90
CA TRP A 312 -8.17 -2.78 4.11
C TRP A 312 -9.61 -3.18 4.33
N ARG A 313 -10.50 -3.15 3.35
CA ARG A 313 -10.39 -2.57 2.00
C ARG A 313 -11.67 -1.82 1.67
N LEU A 314 -11.64 -0.92 0.66
CA LEU A 314 -12.77 -0.02 0.39
C LEU A 314 -14.05 -0.75 -0.02
N SER A 315 -13.99 -1.57 -1.06
CA SER A 315 -15.18 -2.21 -1.62
C SER A 315 -15.10 -3.73 -1.63
N ASP A 316 -16.26 -4.37 -1.48
CA ASP A 316 -16.40 -5.80 -1.60
C ASP A 316 -16.25 -6.27 -3.06
N VAL A 317 -15.64 -7.44 -3.19
CA VAL A 317 -15.76 -8.24 -4.40
C VAL A 317 -17.14 -8.88 -4.36
N ARG A 318 -18.00 -8.45 -5.27
CA ARG A 318 -19.40 -8.89 -5.33
C ARG A 318 -19.51 -10.39 -5.19
N ASN A 319 -20.17 -10.86 -4.20
CA ASN A 319 -20.85 -12.12 -3.98
C ASN A 319 -20.87 -12.59 -2.54
N GLY A 320 -20.35 -11.83 -1.56
CA GLY A 320 -20.53 -12.10 -0.12
C GLY A 320 -20.00 -13.44 0.41
N VAL A 321 -19.54 -14.32 -0.48
CA VAL A 321 -19.14 -15.69 -0.15
C VAL A 321 -17.70 -15.77 0.33
N ASN A 322 -16.93 -14.71 0.10
CA ASN A 322 -15.51 -14.71 0.35
C ASN A 322 -15.16 -14.12 1.71
N LYS A 323 -14.17 -14.72 2.38
CA LYS A 323 -13.65 -14.24 3.67
C LYS A 323 -13.19 -12.78 3.61
N GLU A 324 -12.71 -12.31 2.45
CA GLU A 324 -12.27 -10.95 2.20
C GLU A 324 -13.40 -9.90 2.15
N ALA A 325 -14.62 -10.31 1.78
CA ALA A 325 -15.79 -9.43 1.79
C ALA A 325 -16.06 -8.79 3.16
N ARG A 326 -15.58 -9.42 4.20
CA ARG A 326 -15.80 -9.02 5.58
C ARG A 326 -14.90 -7.85 6.00
N TYR A 327 -13.78 -7.62 5.30
CA TYR A 327 -12.93 -6.47 5.55
C TYR A 327 -13.47 -5.20 4.90
N SER A 328 -14.33 -5.31 3.88
CA SER A 328 -14.73 -4.16 3.08
C SER A 328 -15.61 -3.17 3.85
N PHE A 329 -15.48 -1.91 3.49
CA PHE A 329 -16.31 -0.81 4.00
C PHE A 329 -17.60 -0.65 3.18
N GLU A 330 -17.68 -1.29 2.03
CA GLU A 330 -18.89 -1.41 1.22
C GLU A 330 -19.30 -2.87 1.14
N ALA A 331 -20.56 -3.15 1.41
CA ALA A 331 -21.13 -4.47 1.23
C ALA A 331 -22.51 -4.35 0.56
N PHE A 332 -22.73 -5.13 -0.49
CA PHE A 332 -24.00 -5.16 -1.22
C PHE A 332 -24.48 -3.77 -1.70
N GLY A 333 -23.55 -2.89 -2.08
CA GLY A 333 -23.85 -1.53 -2.53
C GLY A 333 -24.16 -0.52 -1.41
N GLN A 334 -23.96 -0.92 -0.14
CA GLN A 334 -24.17 -0.04 1.01
C GLN A 334 -22.87 0.18 1.77
N MET A 335 -22.63 1.44 2.16
CA MET A 335 -21.49 1.78 3.02
C MET A 335 -21.76 1.39 4.45
N ARG A 336 -20.77 0.75 5.08
CA ARG A 336 -20.78 0.40 6.50
C ARG A 336 -20.43 1.60 7.38
N PRO A 337 -20.82 1.62 8.66
CA PRO A 337 -20.54 2.73 9.58
C PRO A 337 -19.05 3.13 9.66
N ALA A 338 -18.13 2.17 9.56
CA ALA A 338 -16.69 2.42 9.57
C ALA A 338 -16.20 3.31 8.41
N TYR A 339 -16.88 3.30 7.26
CA TYR A 339 -16.57 4.23 6.16
C TYR A 339 -16.84 5.68 6.56
N TYR A 340 -17.97 5.94 7.18
CA TYR A 340 -18.34 7.30 7.63
C TYR A 340 -17.46 7.79 8.78
N LEU A 341 -16.94 6.89 9.61
CA LEU A 341 -15.94 7.22 10.61
C LEU A 341 -14.65 7.73 9.96
N ILE A 342 -14.16 7.05 8.91
CA ILE A 342 -12.99 7.49 8.14
C ILE A 342 -13.27 8.85 7.46
N GLN A 343 -14.43 9.00 6.84
CA GLN A 343 -14.84 10.27 6.22
C GLN A 343 -14.82 11.43 7.24
N LYS A 344 -15.36 11.22 8.43
CA LYS A 344 -15.35 12.20 9.53
C LYS A 344 -13.93 12.54 9.96
N ASN A 345 -13.07 11.53 10.15
CA ASN A 345 -11.67 11.72 10.51
C ASN A 345 -10.94 12.58 9.47
N ASN A 346 -11.07 12.25 8.18
CA ASN A 346 -10.42 12.97 7.09
C ASN A 346 -10.96 14.40 6.93
N SER A 347 -12.24 14.63 7.18
CA SER A 347 -12.86 15.98 7.15
C SER A 347 -12.34 16.90 8.25
N SER A 348 -11.81 16.34 9.33
CA SER A 348 -11.20 17.09 10.44
C SER A 348 -9.73 17.43 10.18
N ASN A 349 -9.19 17.00 9.06
CA ASN A 349 -7.77 17.11 8.68
C ASN A 349 -7.69 17.89 7.35
N PRO A 350 -7.69 19.24 7.38
CA PRO A 350 -7.71 20.08 6.18
C PRO A 350 -6.42 20.02 5.35
#